data_2b3b77272f38cb5c187260f3675d54f3
#
_entry.id   2b3b77272f38cb5c187260f3675d54f3
#
_cell.length_a   1.000
_cell.length_b   1.000
_cell.length_c   1.000
_cell.angle_alpha   90.00
_cell.angle_beta   90.00
_cell.angle_gamma   90.00
#
_symmetry.space_group_name_H-M   'P 1'
#
loop_
_entity.id
_entity.type
_entity.pdbx_description
1 polymer ?
#
loop_
_entity_poly.entity_id
_entity_poly.type
_entity_poly.pdbx_seq_one_letter_code
_entity_poly.pdbx_strand_id
1 'polypeptide(L)'
;MKASDSIFGMLDISFENKKTFSVQFLRELSVFANQMFLWIQNKILNDRLQINSNFYDALRNIAKIIETQYELNYIIPLIGEMIDKFVSNHLIYIFIKEGSEFKLFWPTACRDKRIYDLISQMNSEYIISEDRKRGVFPLVAGKEIVGCIAAHSTIDKLSPKEIEYILQLTKQASITIERANVYAEVLKHATLDALTGLNNRRQFEVRLKQEYASATRQKHPLCAIMTDIDFFKKINDTYGHAMGDKVLKSVAHIIKEQLREYDIPSRYGGEEFCILLPQTKIEEANIVAQRLRTAVEKNIVDENQKISVTISIGLSQLQEGDTAEDLYKHADKALYEAKERGRNRVIVYEE
;
A
#
# COMPACT_ATOMS: atom_id res chain seq x y z
N MET A 1 6.43 37.60 -40.82
CA MET A 1 5.80 37.74 -39.49
C MET A 1 6.93 37.70 -38.46
N LYS A 2 7.15 38.77 -37.73
CA LYS A 2 8.31 38.95 -36.83
C LYS A 2 7.81 39.36 -35.46
N ALA A 3 8.19 38.65 -34.42
CA ALA A 3 7.92 39.01 -33.05
C ALA A 3 9.26 39.18 -32.32
N SER A 4 9.52 40.37 -31.81
CA SER A 4 10.83 40.76 -31.26
C SER A 4 11.97 40.52 -32.26
N ASP A 5 12.93 39.64 -31.99
CA ASP A 5 14.07 39.36 -32.85
C ASP A 5 14.00 38.04 -33.63
N SER A 6 12.84 37.33 -33.59
CA SER A 6 12.67 36.04 -34.26
C SER A 6 11.64 36.10 -35.40
N ILE A 7 11.91 35.38 -36.49
CA ILE A 7 10.97 35.20 -37.60
C ILE A 7 10.10 33.99 -37.28
N PHE A 8 8.82 34.21 -37.10
CA PHE A 8 7.83 33.16 -36.79
C PHE A 8 7.33 32.40 -38.01
N GLY A 9 7.40 33.04 -39.17
CA GLY A 9 6.97 32.46 -40.43
C GLY A 9 7.10 33.48 -41.55
N MET A 10 6.98 33.01 -42.79
CA MET A 10 7.05 33.79 -43.96
C MET A 10 5.82 33.51 -44.82
N LEU A 11 5.18 34.58 -45.31
CA LEU A 11 4.14 34.48 -46.33
C LEU A 11 4.79 34.81 -47.68
N ASP A 12 4.83 33.83 -48.56
CA ASP A 12 5.30 33.97 -49.91
C ASP A 12 4.11 33.97 -50.87
N ILE A 13 4.10 34.95 -51.79
CA ILE A 13 3.06 35.07 -52.80
C ILE A 13 3.74 35.22 -54.16
N SER A 14 3.52 34.24 -55.02
CA SER A 14 4.05 34.24 -56.41
C SER A 14 2.93 34.42 -57.41
N PHE A 15 3.27 35.06 -58.50
CA PHE A 15 2.40 35.30 -59.70
C PHE A 15 3.10 34.85 -60.94
N GLU A 16 2.35 34.24 -61.86
CA GLU A 16 2.88 33.78 -63.16
C GLU A 16 3.36 34.92 -64.11
N ASN A 17 2.86 36.15 -63.94
CA ASN A 17 3.21 37.32 -64.75
C ASN A 17 3.82 38.45 -63.91
N LYS A 18 4.81 39.20 -64.45
CA LYS A 18 5.37 40.40 -63.82
C LYS A 18 4.27 41.42 -63.54
N LYS A 19 3.82 41.55 -62.27
CA LYS A 19 2.94 42.62 -61.80
C LYS A 19 3.69 43.51 -60.82
N THR A 20 3.52 44.83 -60.95
CA THR A 20 3.92 45.73 -59.86
C THR A 20 2.82 45.83 -58.86
N PHE A 21 3.16 45.63 -57.61
CA PHE A 21 2.17 45.71 -56.50
C PHE A 21 1.94 47.18 -56.14
N SER A 22 0.67 47.59 -56.00
CA SER A 22 0.35 48.89 -55.41
C SER A 22 0.72 48.92 -53.90
N VAL A 23 1.09 50.15 -53.47
CA VAL A 23 1.35 50.34 -51.98
C VAL A 23 0.17 49.95 -51.12
N GLN A 24 -1.05 50.16 -51.65
CA GLN A 24 -2.25 49.75 -50.96
C GLN A 24 -2.36 48.21 -50.78
N PHE A 25 -2.09 47.44 -51.84
CA PHE A 25 -2.07 45.97 -51.79
C PHE A 25 -1.03 45.46 -50.82
N LEU A 26 0.17 46.03 -50.77
CA LEU A 26 1.20 45.63 -49.79
C LEU A 26 0.82 45.94 -48.37
N ARG A 27 0.08 47.04 -48.11
CA ARG A 27 -0.48 47.36 -46.79
C ARG A 27 -1.55 46.35 -46.37
N GLU A 28 -2.49 46.03 -47.26
CA GLU A 28 -3.54 45.04 -46.98
C GLU A 28 -2.94 43.65 -46.70
N LEU A 29 -1.93 43.26 -47.47
CA LEU A 29 -1.18 42.03 -47.28
C LEU A 29 -0.46 42.00 -45.92
N SER A 30 0.15 43.12 -45.52
CA SER A 30 0.82 43.26 -44.23
C SER A 30 -0.18 43.15 -43.06
N VAL A 31 -1.38 43.77 -43.19
CA VAL A 31 -2.43 43.63 -42.18
C VAL A 31 -2.92 42.19 -42.08
N PHE A 32 -3.13 41.52 -43.20
CA PHE A 32 -3.53 40.11 -43.24
C PHE A 32 -2.46 39.19 -42.60
N ALA A 33 -1.19 39.39 -42.94
CA ALA A 33 -0.07 38.64 -42.36
C ALA A 33 0.00 38.83 -40.83
N ASN A 34 -0.22 40.06 -40.35
CA ASN A 34 -0.25 40.33 -38.91
C ASN A 34 -1.46 39.69 -38.21
N GLN A 35 -2.63 39.69 -38.84
CA GLN A 35 -3.81 39.00 -38.29
C GLN A 35 -3.60 37.49 -38.22
N MET A 36 -3.06 36.87 -39.27
CA MET A 36 -2.71 35.43 -39.24
C MET A 36 -1.68 35.12 -38.15
N PHE A 37 -0.66 35.96 -38.00
CA PHE A 37 0.35 35.83 -36.97
C PHE A 37 -0.29 35.82 -35.54
N LEU A 38 -1.15 36.81 -35.28
CA LEU A 38 -1.86 36.88 -33.99
C LEU A 38 -2.77 35.67 -33.76
N TRP A 39 -3.45 35.20 -34.81
CA TRP A 39 -4.29 34.01 -34.71
C TRP A 39 -3.47 32.75 -34.39
N ILE A 40 -2.34 32.55 -35.09
CA ILE A 40 -1.44 31.43 -34.85
C ILE A 40 -0.87 31.50 -33.41
N GLN A 41 -0.42 32.67 -32.99
CA GLN A 41 0.09 32.86 -31.61
C GLN A 41 -0.98 32.53 -30.57
N ASN A 42 -2.20 33.06 -30.74
CA ASN A 42 -3.30 32.78 -29.83
C ASN A 42 -3.63 31.29 -29.80
N LYS A 43 -3.61 30.61 -30.96
CA LYS A 43 -3.86 29.17 -31.00
C LYS A 43 -2.77 28.40 -30.25
N ILE A 44 -1.49 28.69 -30.49
CA ILE A 44 -0.36 28.06 -29.78
C ILE A 44 -0.45 28.32 -28.26
N LEU A 45 -0.82 29.55 -27.87
CA LEU A 45 -0.96 29.89 -26.46
C LEU A 45 -2.13 29.15 -25.83
N ASN A 46 -3.27 29.09 -26.49
CA ASN A 46 -4.44 28.35 -26.00
C ASN A 46 -4.15 26.83 -25.86
N ASP A 47 -3.49 26.23 -26.86
CA ASP A 47 -3.10 24.81 -26.81
C ASP A 47 -2.14 24.56 -25.64
N ARG A 48 -1.20 25.48 -25.37
CA ARG A 48 -0.32 25.40 -24.18
C ARG A 48 -1.07 25.54 -22.86
N LEU A 49 -2.02 26.46 -22.79
CA LEU A 49 -2.86 26.65 -21.61
C LEU A 49 -3.72 25.42 -21.35
N GLN A 50 -4.29 24.83 -22.39
CA GLN A 50 -5.10 23.61 -22.28
C GLN A 50 -4.28 22.41 -21.76
N ILE A 51 -3.07 22.21 -22.29
CA ILE A 51 -2.16 21.15 -21.83
C ILE A 51 -1.80 21.36 -20.36
N ASN A 52 -1.46 22.60 -19.97
CA ASN A 52 -1.13 22.91 -18.59
C ASN A 52 -2.35 22.72 -17.66
N SER A 53 -3.54 23.16 -18.08
CA SER A 53 -4.77 22.96 -17.30
C SER A 53 -5.03 21.47 -17.06
N ASN A 54 -4.98 20.66 -18.13
CA ASN A 54 -5.17 19.21 -18.01
C ASN A 54 -4.14 18.56 -17.08
N PHE A 55 -2.88 19.05 -17.12
CA PHE A 55 -1.82 18.58 -16.24
C PHE A 55 -2.11 18.90 -14.75
N TYR A 56 -2.52 20.15 -14.45
CA TYR A 56 -2.87 20.51 -13.07
C TYR A 56 -4.14 19.81 -12.56
N ASP A 57 -5.10 19.56 -13.44
CA ASP A 57 -6.29 18.76 -13.09
C ASP A 57 -5.91 17.31 -12.79
N ALA A 58 -4.96 16.75 -13.51
CA ALA A 58 -4.42 15.44 -13.22
C ALA A 58 -3.72 15.39 -11.85
N LEU A 59 -2.84 16.36 -11.55
CA LEU A 59 -2.21 16.47 -10.22
C LEU A 59 -3.23 16.59 -9.09
N ARG A 60 -4.30 17.37 -9.31
CA ARG A 60 -5.39 17.51 -8.34
C ARG A 60 -6.15 16.20 -8.14
N ASN A 61 -6.37 15.45 -9.20
CA ASN A 61 -7.06 14.16 -9.13
C ASN A 61 -6.21 13.12 -8.39
N ILE A 62 -4.89 13.07 -8.60
CA ILE A 62 -3.98 12.26 -7.77
C ILE A 62 -4.17 12.64 -6.29
N ALA A 63 -4.11 13.93 -5.96
CA ALA A 63 -4.26 14.39 -4.59
C ALA A 63 -5.61 13.97 -3.96
N LYS A 64 -6.73 14.04 -4.71
CA LYS A 64 -8.05 13.61 -4.24
C LYS A 64 -8.18 12.11 -3.99
N ILE A 65 -7.57 11.29 -4.84
CA ILE A 65 -7.63 9.84 -4.69
C ILE A 65 -6.91 9.41 -3.42
N ILE A 66 -5.84 10.12 -3.05
CA ILE A 66 -5.09 9.91 -1.81
C ILE A 66 -5.95 10.16 -0.55
N GLU A 67 -6.96 11.02 -0.64
CA GLU A 67 -7.88 11.27 0.48
C GLU A 67 -8.78 10.08 0.79
N THR A 68 -8.96 9.17 -0.15
CA THR A 68 -9.90 8.04 -0.05
C THR A 68 -9.26 6.66 -0.16
N GLN A 69 -8.04 6.56 -0.71
CA GLN A 69 -7.32 5.30 -0.94
C GLN A 69 -5.89 5.41 -0.42
N TYR A 70 -5.50 4.44 0.44
CA TYR A 70 -4.17 4.39 1.05
C TYR A 70 -3.35 3.16 0.62
N GLU A 71 -3.93 2.26 -0.19
CA GLU A 71 -3.24 1.06 -0.63
C GLU A 71 -2.42 1.33 -1.90
N LEU A 72 -1.12 1.07 -1.82
CA LEU A 72 -0.17 1.27 -2.93
C LEU A 72 -0.57 0.51 -4.19
N ASN A 73 -1.20 -0.66 -4.04
CA ASN A 73 -1.68 -1.49 -5.15
C ASN A 73 -2.70 -0.77 -6.06
N TYR A 74 -3.43 0.21 -5.54
CA TYR A 74 -4.36 1.02 -6.31
C TYR A 74 -3.75 2.35 -6.75
N ILE A 75 -2.92 2.95 -5.91
CA ILE A 75 -2.32 4.27 -6.14
C ILE A 75 -1.30 4.23 -7.27
N ILE A 76 -0.40 3.23 -7.28
CA ILE A 76 0.72 3.18 -8.22
C ILE A 76 0.28 2.98 -9.68
N PRO A 77 -0.63 2.05 -10.01
CA PRO A 77 -1.16 1.93 -11.37
C PRO A 77 -1.78 3.22 -11.88
N LEU A 78 -2.52 3.90 -11.02
CA LEU A 78 -3.16 5.17 -11.37
C LEU A 78 -2.14 6.28 -11.68
N ILE A 79 -1.08 6.39 -10.88
CA ILE A 79 0.04 7.30 -11.16
C ILE A 79 0.66 6.97 -12.51
N GLY A 80 0.90 5.67 -12.80
CA GLY A 80 1.44 5.21 -14.06
C GLY A 80 0.60 5.61 -15.25
N GLU A 81 -0.70 5.35 -15.22
CA GLU A 81 -1.67 5.74 -16.26
C GLU A 81 -1.73 7.26 -16.47
N MET A 82 -1.59 8.02 -15.40
CA MET A 82 -1.60 9.47 -15.51
C MET A 82 -0.33 10.01 -16.17
N ILE A 83 0.84 9.48 -15.82
CA ILE A 83 2.09 9.87 -16.48
C ILE A 83 2.04 9.51 -17.96
N ASP A 84 1.56 8.34 -18.31
CA ASP A 84 1.43 7.86 -19.69
C ASP A 84 0.59 8.80 -20.57
N LYS A 85 -0.45 9.41 -20.01
CA LYS A 85 -1.28 10.42 -20.72
C LYS A 85 -0.54 11.71 -21.07
N PHE A 86 0.47 12.10 -20.29
CA PHE A 86 1.19 13.37 -20.50
C PHE A 86 2.50 13.20 -21.25
N VAL A 87 3.04 11.98 -21.27
CA VAL A 87 4.30 11.66 -21.91
C VAL A 87 4.01 10.69 -23.06
N SER A 88 3.37 11.21 -24.10
CA SER A 88 3.00 10.43 -25.29
C SER A 88 4.24 9.83 -25.98
N ASN A 89 4.11 8.60 -26.49
CA ASN A 89 5.17 7.80 -27.13
C ASN A 89 6.31 7.34 -26.21
N HIS A 90 6.06 7.28 -24.91
CA HIS A 90 7.01 6.76 -23.94
C HIS A 90 6.42 5.56 -23.20
N LEU A 91 7.27 4.61 -22.86
CA LEU A 91 6.92 3.53 -21.94
C LEU A 91 7.32 3.96 -20.53
N ILE A 92 6.36 3.98 -19.63
CA ILE A 92 6.56 4.34 -18.22
C ILE A 92 6.62 3.08 -17.38
N TYR A 93 7.54 3.05 -16.44
CA TYR A 93 7.70 1.96 -15.48
C TYR A 93 7.84 2.54 -14.08
N ILE A 94 7.19 1.92 -13.12
CA ILE A 94 7.30 2.30 -11.70
C ILE A 94 7.88 1.13 -10.94
N PHE A 95 8.99 1.40 -10.27
CA PHE A 95 9.68 0.45 -9.41
C PHE A 95 9.56 0.91 -7.96
N ILE A 96 9.29 -0.03 -7.08
CA ILE A 96 9.25 0.20 -5.62
C ILE A 96 10.42 -0.53 -4.98
N LYS A 97 11.03 0.12 -4.00
CA LYS A 97 12.14 -0.42 -3.25
C LYS A 97 11.65 -1.37 -2.17
N GLU A 98 12.08 -2.63 -2.22
CA GLU A 98 11.86 -3.64 -1.19
C GLU A 98 13.21 -4.09 -0.61
N GLY A 99 13.52 -3.64 0.60
CA GLY A 99 14.84 -3.85 1.19
C GLY A 99 15.94 -3.12 0.41
N SER A 100 16.87 -3.87 -0.19
CA SER A 100 17.96 -3.32 -1.03
C SER A 100 17.66 -3.34 -2.53
N GLU A 101 16.55 -3.94 -2.96
CA GLU A 101 16.23 -4.17 -4.37
C GLU A 101 15.07 -3.31 -4.85
N PHE A 102 15.10 -2.93 -6.14
CA PHE A 102 14.00 -2.27 -6.82
C PHE A 102 13.21 -3.29 -7.62
N LYS A 103 11.94 -3.51 -7.24
CA LYS A 103 11.02 -4.40 -7.94
C LYS A 103 10.08 -3.63 -8.83
N LEU A 104 9.88 -4.11 -10.05
CA LEU A 104 8.89 -3.54 -10.96
C LEU A 104 7.49 -3.75 -10.37
N PHE A 105 6.77 -2.64 -10.20
CA PHE A 105 5.43 -2.64 -9.67
C PHE A 105 4.37 -2.40 -10.77
N TRP A 106 4.68 -1.51 -11.72
CA TRP A 106 3.79 -1.18 -12.83
C TRP A 106 4.60 -0.78 -14.07
N PRO A 107 4.19 -1.19 -15.30
CA PRO A 107 3.24 -2.26 -15.59
C PRO A 107 3.80 -3.65 -15.24
N THR A 108 3.16 -4.74 -15.68
CA THR A 108 3.54 -6.11 -15.29
C THR A 108 4.90 -6.59 -15.83
N ALA A 109 5.47 -5.92 -16.82
CA ALA A 109 6.78 -6.29 -17.38
C ALA A 109 7.57 -5.10 -17.91
N CYS A 110 8.87 -5.08 -17.61
CA CYS A 110 9.86 -4.20 -18.23
C CYS A 110 10.87 -5.06 -18.99
N ARG A 111 10.93 -4.87 -20.32
CA ARG A 111 11.83 -5.65 -21.21
C ARG A 111 13.16 -4.94 -21.50
N ASP A 112 13.30 -3.68 -21.14
CA ASP A 112 14.51 -2.91 -21.39
C ASP A 112 15.52 -3.04 -20.25
N LYS A 113 16.53 -3.90 -20.44
CA LYS A 113 17.59 -4.15 -19.45
C LYS A 113 18.36 -2.89 -19.07
N ARG A 114 18.53 -1.92 -19.99
CA ARG A 114 19.28 -0.68 -19.72
C ARG A 114 18.60 0.21 -18.68
N ILE A 115 17.29 0.04 -18.44
CA ILE A 115 16.60 0.73 -17.35
C ILE A 115 17.13 0.22 -15.99
N TYR A 116 17.33 -1.09 -15.83
CA TYR A 116 17.90 -1.66 -14.61
C TYR A 116 19.32 -1.19 -14.35
N ASP A 117 20.12 -1.02 -15.42
CA ASP A 117 21.48 -0.47 -15.30
C ASP A 117 21.47 0.99 -14.80
N LEU A 118 20.51 1.81 -15.30
CA LEU A 118 20.33 3.17 -14.81
C LEU A 118 19.81 3.21 -13.36
N ILE A 119 18.91 2.32 -12.99
CA ILE A 119 18.41 2.21 -11.61
C ILE A 119 19.55 1.87 -10.64
N SER A 120 20.48 0.99 -11.04
CA SER A 120 21.63 0.63 -10.20
C SER A 120 22.60 1.79 -9.94
N GLN A 121 22.62 2.79 -10.82
CA GLN A 121 23.44 4.00 -10.73
C GLN A 121 22.70 5.17 -10.07
N MET A 122 21.41 4.98 -9.75
CA MET A 122 20.55 6.06 -9.27
C MET A 122 20.95 6.52 -7.87
N ASN A 123 21.03 7.83 -7.71
CA ASN A 123 21.14 8.53 -6.44
C ASN A 123 19.87 9.37 -6.19
N SER A 124 19.95 10.40 -5.36
CA SER A 124 18.82 11.30 -5.09
C SER A 124 18.42 12.20 -6.27
N GLU A 125 19.20 12.21 -7.35
CA GLU A 125 18.92 12.98 -8.57
C GLU A 125 18.47 12.05 -9.69
N TYR A 126 17.74 12.61 -10.68
CA TYR A 126 17.33 11.86 -11.85
C TYR A 126 18.51 11.62 -12.80
N ILE A 127 18.47 10.52 -13.52
CA ILE A 127 19.50 10.14 -14.49
C ILE A 127 18.85 10.02 -15.86
N ILE A 128 19.49 10.62 -16.87
CA ILE A 128 19.10 10.49 -18.28
C ILE A 128 20.23 9.78 -19.02
N SER A 129 19.88 8.78 -19.84
CA SER A 129 20.85 8.08 -20.69
C SER A 129 21.51 9.02 -21.73
N GLU A 130 22.72 8.69 -22.18
CA GLU A 130 23.47 9.50 -23.16
C GLU A 130 22.68 9.72 -24.47
N ASP A 131 21.94 8.70 -24.92
CA ASP A 131 21.07 8.78 -26.10
C ASP A 131 19.81 9.64 -25.87
N ARG A 132 19.58 10.05 -24.60
CA ARG A 132 18.39 10.76 -24.11
C ARG A 132 17.07 10.03 -24.38
N LYS A 133 17.09 8.74 -24.60
CA LYS A 133 15.88 7.93 -24.81
C LYS A 133 15.33 7.34 -23.52
N ARG A 134 16.14 7.31 -22.44
CA ARG A 134 15.75 6.78 -21.14
C ARG A 134 16.00 7.77 -20.03
N GLY A 135 15.13 7.77 -19.05
CA GLY A 135 15.31 8.52 -17.82
C GLY A 135 14.82 7.73 -16.62
N VAL A 136 15.50 7.88 -15.50
CA VAL A 136 15.10 7.32 -14.21
C VAL A 136 14.98 8.46 -13.22
N PHE A 137 13.84 8.56 -12.55
CA PHE A 137 13.44 9.66 -11.67
C PHE A 137 13.14 9.07 -10.29
N PRO A 138 13.92 9.39 -9.25
CA PRO A 138 13.76 8.80 -7.92
C PRO A 138 12.47 9.27 -7.25
N LEU A 139 11.75 8.34 -6.63
CA LEU A 139 10.67 8.60 -5.69
C LEU A 139 11.27 8.73 -4.29
N VAL A 140 11.28 9.94 -3.76
CA VAL A 140 11.92 10.25 -2.48
C VAL A 140 10.87 10.56 -1.42
N ALA A 141 10.84 9.78 -0.34
CA ALA A 141 10.01 9.99 0.83
C ALA A 141 10.91 10.40 2.02
N GLY A 142 10.74 11.63 2.48
CA GLY A 142 11.64 12.20 3.50
C GLY A 142 13.08 12.30 3.00
N LYS A 143 13.97 11.43 3.47
CA LYS A 143 15.39 11.35 3.07
C LYS A 143 15.73 10.06 2.32
N GLU A 144 14.77 9.16 2.15
CA GLU A 144 15.00 7.84 1.56
C GLU A 144 14.38 7.71 0.18
N ILE A 145 15.05 6.96 -0.68
CA ILE A 145 14.51 6.58 -1.98
C ILE A 145 13.62 5.36 -1.75
N VAL A 146 12.31 5.52 -1.99
CA VAL A 146 11.28 4.47 -1.83
C VAL A 146 10.94 3.77 -3.14
N GLY A 147 11.42 4.29 -4.27
CA GLY A 147 11.18 3.75 -5.59
C GLY A 147 11.74 4.65 -6.68
N CYS A 148 11.35 4.39 -7.91
CA CYS A 148 11.64 5.28 -9.03
C CYS A 148 10.60 5.13 -10.15
N ILE A 149 10.49 6.19 -10.95
CA ILE A 149 9.76 6.18 -12.22
C ILE A 149 10.81 6.14 -13.33
N ALA A 150 10.70 5.18 -14.24
CA ALA A 150 11.54 5.12 -15.41
C ALA A 150 10.71 5.38 -16.66
N ALA A 151 11.24 6.19 -17.56
CA ALA A 151 10.66 6.50 -18.84
C ALA A 151 11.57 6.03 -19.98
N HIS A 152 10.99 5.38 -20.99
CA HIS A 152 11.70 4.96 -22.20
C HIS A 152 10.96 5.46 -23.44
N SER A 153 11.58 6.35 -24.19
CA SER A 153 11.06 6.80 -25.48
C SER A 153 11.33 5.78 -26.57
N THR A 154 10.28 5.39 -27.28
CA THR A 154 10.38 4.42 -28.38
C THR A 154 10.74 5.06 -29.73
N ILE A 155 10.50 6.36 -29.88
CA ILE A 155 10.64 7.07 -31.16
C ILE A 155 11.70 8.18 -31.04
N ASP A 156 11.48 9.17 -30.18
CA ASP A 156 12.28 10.36 -30.05
C ASP A 156 13.11 10.44 -28.78
N LYS A 157 13.90 11.50 -28.63
CA LYS A 157 14.60 11.78 -27.35
C LYS A 157 13.63 12.44 -26.38
N LEU A 158 13.80 12.15 -25.08
CA LEU A 158 13.12 12.87 -24.02
C LEU A 158 13.38 14.38 -24.14
N SER A 159 12.34 15.14 -24.36
CA SER A 159 12.43 16.59 -24.43
C SER A 159 12.58 17.19 -23.01
N PRO A 160 13.16 18.41 -22.88
CA PRO A 160 13.25 19.08 -21.58
C PRO A 160 11.89 19.27 -20.90
N LYS A 161 10.83 19.48 -21.68
CA LYS A 161 9.47 19.67 -21.18
C LYS A 161 8.87 18.37 -20.63
N GLU A 162 9.10 17.24 -21.29
CA GLU A 162 8.67 15.93 -20.82
C GLU A 162 9.39 15.55 -19.52
N ILE A 163 10.70 15.81 -19.45
CA ILE A 163 11.49 15.64 -18.24
C ILE A 163 10.89 16.45 -17.08
N GLU A 164 10.54 17.71 -17.33
CA GLU A 164 9.91 18.58 -16.33
C GLU A 164 8.57 18.02 -15.84
N TYR A 165 7.72 17.56 -16.75
CA TYR A 165 6.43 16.93 -16.39
C TYR A 165 6.63 15.66 -15.57
N ILE A 166 7.55 14.79 -15.99
CA ILE A 166 7.86 13.56 -15.22
C ILE A 166 8.36 13.92 -13.82
N LEU A 167 9.25 14.90 -13.69
CA LEU A 167 9.77 15.36 -12.40
C LEU A 167 8.66 15.88 -11.48
N GLN A 168 7.74 16.68 -12.00
CA GLN A 168 6.63 17.20 -11.20
C GLN A 168 5.69 16.08 -10.74
N LEU A 169 5.36 15.13 -11.64
CA LEU A 169 4.55 13.95 -11.32
C LEU A 169 5.27 13.02 -10.32
N THR A 170 6.57 12.82 -10.51
CA THR A 170 7.41 12.04 -9.59
C THR A 170 7.40 12.64 -8.18
N LYS A 171 7.52 13.97 -8.07
CA LYS A 171 7.44 14.67 -6.78
C LYS A 171 6.08 14.47 -6.11
N GLN A 172 4.99 14.57 -6.87
CA GLN A 172 3.66 14.35 -6.34
C GLN A 172 3.43 12.89 -5.95
N ALA A 173 3.91 11.95 -6.76
CA ALA A 173 3.89 10.52 -6.46
C ALA A 173 4.66 10.19 -5.19
N SER A 174 5.83 10.79 -4.98
CA SER A 174 6.63 10.62 -3.75
C SER A 174 5.85 11.00 -2.51
N ILE A 175 5.23 12.19 -2.50
CA ILE A 175 4.40 12.66 -1.38
C ILE A 175 3.24 11.70 -1.12
N THR A 176 2.65 11.16 -2.17
CA THR A 176 1.53 10.22 -2.11
C THR A 176 1.94 8.91 -1.46
N ILE A 177 3.04 8.33 -1.92
CA ILE A 177 3.58 7.07 -1.42
C ILE A 177 4.01 7.24 0.05
N GLU A 178 4.65 8.36 0.40
CA GLU A 178 5.02 8.68 1.78
C GLU A 178 3.79 8.69 2.70
N ARG A 179 2.73 9.39 2.29
CA ARG A 179 1.47 9.43 3.07
C ARG A 179 0.84 8.04 3.21
N ALA A 180 0.80 7.26 2.14
CA ALA A 180 0.28 5.90 2.19
C ALA A 180 1.07 5.01 3.14
N ASN A 181 2.41 5.08 3.12
CA ASN A 181 3.28 4.34 4.02
C ASN A 181 3.08 4.76 5.48
N VAL A 182 3.04 6.07 5.77
CA VAL A 182 2.78 6.59 7.13
C VAL A 182 1.40 6.13 7.61
N TYR A 183 0.37 6.20 6.76
CA TYR A 183 -0.97 5.75 7.12
C TYR A 183 -0.99 4.24 7.40
N ALA A 184 -0.35 3.43 6.56
CA ALA A 184 -0.25 1.98 6.75
C ALA A 184 0.48 1.64 8.07
N GLU A 185 1.54 2.39 8.41
CA GLU A 185 2.27 2.24 9.67
C GLU A 185 1.40 2.62 10.87
N VAL A 186 0.72 3.76 10.82
CA VAL A 186 -0.23 4.18 11.86
C VAL A 186 -1.35 3.16 12.04
N LEU A 187 -1.92 2.66 10.95
CA LEU A 187 -2.95 1.63 10.99
C LEU A 187 -2.41 0.33 11.60
N LYS A 188 -1.22 -0.09 11.22
CA LYS A 188 -0.55 -1.26 11.79
C LYS A 188 -0.37 -1.11 13.29
N HIS A 189 0.13 0.02 13.78
CA HIS A 189 0.28 0.29 15.21
C HIS A 189 -1.06 0.39 15.93
N ALA A 190 -2.10 0.89 15.26
CA ALA A 190 -3.44 0.99 15.85
C ALA A 190 -4.16 -0.36 15.94
N THR A 191 -3.83 -1.33 15.10
CA THR A 191 -4.58 -2.59 14.95
C THR A 191 -3.82 -3.84 15.34
N LEU A 192 -2.48 -3.83 15.25
CA LEU A 192 -1.65 -5.00 15.58
C LEU A 192 -0.89 -4.80 16.89
N ASP A 193 -0.58 -5.93 17.55
CA ASP A 193 0.37 -5.99 18.65
C ASP A 193 1.81 -5.98 18.10
N ALA A 194 2.62 -5.05 18.57
CA ALA A 194 3.96 -4.82 18.05
C ALA A 194 4.93 -5.99 18.24
N LEU A 195 4.71 -6.82 19.29
CA LEU A 195 5.57 -7.95 19.59
C LEU A 195 5.24 -9.19 18.77
N THR A 196 3.94 -9.48 18.63
CA THR A 196 3.45 -10.74 18.08
C THR A 196 2.93 -10.63 16.65
N GLY A 197 2.59 -9.41 16.20
CA GLY A 197 2.01 -9.17 14.88
C GLY A 197 0.58 -9.69 14.71
N LEU A 198 -0.06 -10.15 15.78
CA LEU A 198 -1.49 -10.46 15.80
C LEU A 198 -2.31 -9.19 16.01
N ASN A 199 -3.64 -9.27 15.84
CA ASN A 199 -4.48 -8.14 16.22
C ASN A 199 -4.28 -7.79 17.70
N ASN A 200 -4.28 -6.49 18.01
CA ASN A 200 -4.27 -6.05 19.40
C ASN A 200 -5.70 -6.11 19.99
N ARG A 201 -5.81 -5.87 21.29
CA ARG A 201 -7.09 -5.90 22.02
C ARG A 201 -8.14 -4.98 21.38
N ARG A 202 -7.74 -3.76 20.99
CA ARG A 202 -8.65 -2.80 20.38
C ARG A 202 -9.24 -3.32 19.05
N GLN A 203 -8.41 -3.93 18.22
CA GLN A 203 -8.85 -4.51 16.97
C GLN A 203 -9.72 -5.73 17.19
N PHE A 204 -9.42 -6.56 18.21
CA PHE A 204 -10.29 -7.65 18.62
C PHE A 204 -11.71 -7.17 18.95
N GLU A 205 -11.85 -6.12 19.76
CA GLU A 205 -13.15 -5.56 20.15
C GLU A 205 -13.96 -5.04 18.96
N VAL A 206 -13.28 -4.43 17.97
CA VAL A 206 -13.89 -4.00 16.70
C VAL A 206 -14.39 -5.20 15.90
N ARG A 207 -13.52 -6.21 15.72
CA ARG A 207 -13.84 -7.42 14.95
C ARG A 207 -14.94 -8.24 15.62
N LEU A 208 -14.94 -8.35 16.94
CA LEU A 208 -15.99 -9.03 17.70
C LEU A 208 -17.37 -8.44 17.41
N LYS A 209 -17.51 -7.11 17.42
CA LYS A 209 -18.78 -6.44 17.10
C LYS A 209 -19.22 -6.70 15.66
N GLN A 210 -18.26 -6.70 14.71
CA GLN A 210 -18.54 -6.96 13.29
C GLN A 210 -19.02 -8.40 13.07
N GLU A 211 -18.29 -9.38 13.62
CA GLU A 211 -18.62 -10.81 13.48
C GLU A 211 -19.92 -11.17 14.22
N TYR A 212 -20.15 -10.58 15.39
CA TYR A 212 -21.42 -10.72 16.12
C TYR A 212 -22.61 -10.22 15.28
N ALA A 213 -22.52 -9.02 14.72
CA ALA A 213 -23.57 -8.46 13.87
C ALA A 213 -23.82 -9.32 12.62
N SER A 214 -22.76 -9.86 12.03
CA SER A 214 -22.83 -10.77 10.88
C SER A 214 -23.49 -12.10 11.28
N ALA A 215 -23.03 -12.72 12.37
CA ALA A 215 -23.54 -14.00 12.88
C ALA A 215 -25.03 -13.91 13.20
N THR A 216 -25.44 -12.85 13.91
CA THR A 216 -26.84 -12.65 14.29
C THR A 216 -27.73 -12.42 13.06
N ARG A 217 -27.28 -11.62 12.09
CA ARG A 217 -28.05 -11.33 10.88
C ARG A 217 -28.20 -12.54 9.97
N GLN A 218 -27.11 -13.30 9.79
CA GLN A 218 -27.05 -14.43 8.86
C GLN A 218 -27.35 -15.78 9.53
N LYS A 219 -27.54 -15.78 10.85
CA LYS A 219 -27.82 -17.00 11.65
C LYS A 219 -26.74 -18.09 11.49
N HIS A 220 -25.47 -17.69 11.38
CA HIS A 220 -24.37 -18.65 11.36
C HIS A 220 -23.68 -18.73 12.74
N PRO A 221 -23.03 -19.85 13.06
CA PRO A 221 -22.34 -20.02 14.32
C PRO A 221 -21.12 -19.08 14.40
N LEU A 222 -20.81 -18.63 15.60
CA LEU A 222 -19.61 -17.86 15.94
C LEU A 222 -19.06 -18.41 17.24
N CYS A 223 -17.79 -18.81 17.26
CA CYS A 223 -17.10 -19.25 18.46
C CYS A 223 -15.99 -18.28 18.86
N ALA A 224 -15.69 -18.24 20.15
CA ALA A 224 -14.55 -17.53 20.71
C ALA A 224 -13.67 -18.49 21.51
N ILE A 225 -12.37 -18.38 21.33
CA ILE A 225 -11.34 -19.02 22.14
C ILE A 225 -10.66 -17.93 22.97
N MET A 226 -10.55 -18.16 24.28
CA MET A 226 -9.66 -17.42 25.17
C MET A 226 -8.55 -18.36 25.62
N THR A 227 -7.29 -17.94 25.53
CA THR A 227 -6.15 -18.77 25.92
C THR A 227 -5.08 -17.96 26.63
N ASP A 228 -4.35 -18.63 27.51
CA ASP A 228 -3.31 -18.04 28.34
C ASP A 228 -2.12 -19.01 28.44
N ILE A 229 -0.90 -18.46 28.44
CA ILE A 229 0.33 -19.27 28.54
C ILE A 229 0.55 -19.69 29.99
N ASP A 230 0.53 -20.99 30.22
CA ASP A 230 0.67 -21.57 31.57
C ASP A 230 2.03 -21.20 32.18
N PHE A 231 1.99 -20.69 33.42
CA PHE A 231 3.16 -20.32 34.19
C PHE A 231 4.09 -19.29 33.52
N PHE A 232 3.60 -18.40 32.64
CA PHE A 232 4.39 -17.43 31.90
C PHE A 232 5.22 -16.53 32.82
N LYS A 233 4.67 -16.10 33.97
CA LYS A 233 5.42 -15.35 34.97
C LYS A 233 6.70 -16.08 35.41
N LYS A 234 6.62 -17.40 35.63
CA LYS A 234 7.77 -18.20 36.04
C LYS A 234 8.86 -18.22 34.96
N ILE A 235 8.48 -18.22 33.67
CA ILE A 235 9.43 -18.09 32.56
C ILE A 235 10.16 -16.73 32.63
N ASN A 236 9.44 -15.63 32.80
CA ASN A 236 10.04 -14.31 32.94
C ASN A 236 10.97 -14.22 34.15
N ASP A 237 10.51 -14.73 35.31
CA ASP A 237 11.27 -14.68 36.57
C ASP A 237 12.56 -15.52 36.48
N THR A 238 12.54 -16.64 35.74
CA THR A 238 13.68 -17.56 35.62
C THR A 238 14.64 -17.21 34.52
N TYR A 239 14.15 -16.79 33.34
CA TYR A 239 14.94 -16.63 32.12
C TYR A 239 14.97 -15.18 31.60
N GLY A 240 14.29 -14.27 32.28
CA GLY A 240 14.21 -12.87 31.91
C GLY A 240 13.15 -12.56 30.84
N HIS A 241 12.78 -11.28 30.74
CA HIS A 241 11.75 -10.80 29.81
C HIS A 241 12.05 -11.08 28.33
N ALA A 242 13.32 -11.08 27.94
CA ALA A 242 13.72 -11.41 26.56
C ALA A 242 13.31 -12.84 26.16
N MET A 243 13.34 -13.79 27.09
CA MET A 243 12.85 -15.15 26.85
C MET A 243 11.31 -15.18 26.83
N GLY A 244 10.66 -14.43 27.70
CA GLY A 244 9.20 -14.27 27.65
C GLY A 244 8.72 -13.74 26.29
N ASP A 245 9.43 -12.75 25.72
CA ASP A 245 9.13 -12.22 24.39
C ASP A 245 9.30 -13.27 23.28
N LYS A 246 10.32 -14.14 23.37
CA LYS A 246 10.47 -15.26 22.45
C LYS A 246 9.32 -16.26 22.57
N VAL A 247 8.90 -16.57 23.79
CA VAL A 247 7.73 -17.45 24.06
C VAL A 247 6.48 -16.86 23.43
N LEU A 248 6.18 -15.58 23.66
CA LEU A 248 5.03 -14.88 23.09
C LEU A 248 5.02 -14.91 21.58
N LYS A 249 6.16 -14.62 20.94
CA LYS A 249 6.32 -14.69 19.48
C LYS A 249 6.11 -16.09 18.93
N SER A 250 6.65 -17.10 19.60
CA SER A 250 6.52 -18.50 19.21
C SER A 250 5.07 -18.98 19.29
N VAL A 251 4.39 -18.70 20.39
CA VAL A 251 2.96 -19.05 20.56
C VAL A 251 2.09 -18.32 19.52
N ALA A 252 2.33 -17.03 19.29
CA ALA A 252 1.61 -16.26 18.27
C ALA A 252 1.81 -16.82 16.87
N HIS A 253 3.02 -17.24 16.53
CA HIS A 253 3.33 -17.88 15.24
C HIS A 253 2.55 -19.19 15.07
N ILE A 254 2.56 -20.06 16.08
CA ILE A 254 1.80 -21.29 16.08
C ILE A 254 0.30 -21.02 15.93
N ILE A 255 -0.24 -20.05 16.67
CA ILE A 255 -1.65 -19.66 16.53
C ILE A 255 -1.94 -19.29 15.07
N LYS A 256 -1.11 -18.45 14.44
CA LYS A 256 -1.31 -18.01 13.08
C LYS A 256 -1.24 -19.15 12.06
N GLU A 257 -0.32 -20.11 12.23
CA GLU A 257 -0.17 -21.25 11.33
C GLU A 257 -1.31 -22.28 11.43
N GLN A 258 -1.93 -22.38 12.59
CA GLN A 258 -3.01 -23.35 12.85
C GLN A 258 -4.40 -22.82 12.48
N LEU A 259 -4.53 -21.55 12.10
CA LEU A 259 -5.80 -20.90 11.81
C LEU A 259 -5.99 -20.69 10.30
N ARG A 260 -7.26 -20.54 9.91
CA ARG A 260 -7.65 -20.20 8.53
C ARG A 260 -7.50 -18.70 8.33
N GLU A 261 -7.48 -18.25 7.07
CA GLU A 261 -7.30 -16.84 6.70
C GLU A 261 -8.37 -15.91 7.31
N TYR A 262 -9.60 -16.38 7.45
CA TYR A 262 -10.72 -15.61 8.00
C TYR A 262 -10.91 -15.75 9.52
N ASP A 263 -10.15 -16.61 10.18
CA ASP A 263 -10.08 -16.65 11.65
C ASP A 263 -9.34 -15.42 12.17
N ILE A 264 -9.71 -14.92 13.33
CA ILE A 264 -9.25 -13.64 13.83
C ILE A 264 -8.45 -13.83 15.13
N PRO A 265 -7.14 -14.12 15.03
CA PRO A 265 -6.28 -14.21 16.21
C PRO A 265 -5.89 -12.81 16.71
N SER A 266 -5.85 -12.67 18.02
CA SER A 266 -5.52 -11.42 18.70
C SER A 266 -4.73 -11.68 19.98
N ARG A 267 -3.80 -10.78 20.31
CA ARG A 267 -3.21 -10.70 21.64
C ARG A 267 -4.07 -9.79 22.50
N TYR A 268 -4.75 -10.35 23.49
CA TYR A 268 -5.73 -9.65 24.30
C TYR A 268 -5.10 -8.99 25.54
N GLY A 269 -4.11 -9.64 26.14
CA GLY A 269 -3.40 -9.19 27.33
C GLY A 269 -1.91 -9.47 27.26
N GLY A 270 -1.22 -9.44 28.40
CA GLY A 270 0.22 -9.70 28.48
C GLY A 270 0.61 -11.06 27.91
N GLU A 271 -0.06 -12.11 28.39
CA GLU A 271 0.17 -13.52 28.04
C GLU A 271 -1.10 -14.20 27.50
N GLU A 272 -2.16 -13.40 27.29
CA GLU A 272 -3.49 -13.85 26.88
C GLU A 272 -3.73 -13.61 25.39
N PHE A 273 -4.29 -14.62 24.72
CA PHE A 273 -4.69 -14.52 23.33
C PHE A 273 -6.18 -14.84 23.17
N CYS A 274 -6.81 -14.15 22.25
CA CYS A 274 -8.22 -14.35 21.93
C CYS A 274 -8.38 -14.63 20.44
N ILE A 275 -9.22 -15.59 20.07
CA ILE A 275 -9.42 -15.96 18.67
C ILE A 275 -10.92 -16.01 18.41
N LEU A 276 -11.39 -15.32 17.36
CA LEU A 276 -12.74 -15.49 16.87
C LEU A 276 -12.72 -16.46 15.69
N LEU A 277 -13.68 -17.38 15.69
CA LEU A 277 -13.87 -18.39 14.66
C LEU A 277 -15.25 -18.18 14.03
N PRO A 278 -15.34 -17.33 12.96
CA PRO A 278 -16.59 -17.13 12.25
C PRO A 278 -17.07 -18.40 11.56
N GLN A 279 -18.37 -18.56 11.43
CA GLN A 279 -19.03 -19.68 10.72
C GLN A 279 -18.53 -21.07 11.20
N THR A 280 -18.18 -21.19 12.48
CA THR A 280 -17.60 -22.41 13.06
C THR A 280 -18.46 -22.86 14.23
N LYS A 281 -18.88 -24.11 14.23
CA LYS A 281 -19.61 -24.74 15.33
C LYS A 281 -18.69 -25.15 16.46
N ILE A 282 -19.25 -25.36 17.64
CA ILE A 282 -18.48 -25.65 18.86
C ILE A 282 -17.61 -26.92 18.72
N GLU A 283 -18.10 -27.95 18.03
CA GLU A 283 -17.37 -29.19 17.82
C GLU A 283 -16.12 -28.97 16.97
N GLU A 284 -16.26 -28.18 15.88
CA GLU A 284 -15.16 -27.82 14.99
C GLU A 284 -14.16 -26.90 15.71
N ALA A 285 -14.67 -25.91 16.47
CA ALA A 285 -13.86 -25.02 17.28
C ALA A 285 -13.06 -25.76 18.35
N ASN A 286 -13.64 -26.81 18.97
CA ASN A 286 -12.91 -27.65 19.89
C ASN A 286 -11.76 -28.43 19.24
N ILE A 287 -11.93 -28.89 17.99
CA ILE A 287 -10.84 -29.52 17.21
C ILE A 287 -9.70 -28.53 16.99
N VAL A 288 -10.02 -27.28 16.61
CA VAL A 288 -9.02 -26.21 16.44
C VAL A 288 -8.31 -25.95 17.79
N ALA A 289 -9.04 -25.80 18.88
CA ALA A 289 -8.49 -25.54 20.20
C ALA A 289 -7.55 -26.66 20.66
N GLN A 290 -7.93 -27.95 20.51
CA GLN A 290 -7.06 -29.07 20.82
C GLN A 290 -5.80 -29.14 19.98
N ARG A 291 -5.92 -28.80 18.68
CA ARG A 291 -4.78 -28.73 17.77
C ARG A 291 -3.80 -27.63 18.19
N LEU A 292 -4.30 -26.44 18.54
CA LEU A 292 -3.52 -25.34 19.07
C LEU A 292 -2.77 -25.74 20.34
N ARG A 293 -3.50 -26.28 21.33
CA ARG A 293 -2.92 -26.75 22.60
C ARG A 293 -1.78 -27.73 22.35
N THR A 294 -2.02 -28.74 21.51
CA THR A 294 -1.03 -29.79 21.23
C THR A 294 0.17 -29.25 20.45
N ALA A 295 -0.04 -28.32 19.51
CA ALA A 295 1.04 -27.69 18.76
C ALA A 295 1.96 -26.87 19.69
N VAL A 296 1.40 -26.09 20.61
CA VAL A 296 2.18 -25.33 21.59
C VAL A 296 2.93 -26.26 22.54
N GLU A 297 2.27 -27.30 23.09
CA GLU A 297 2.89 -28.28 24.00
C GLU A 297 4.11 -28.97 23.38
N LYS A 298 4.06 -29.30 22.09
CA LYS A 298 5.15 -29.97 21.37
C LYS A 298 6.26 -29.03 20.92
N ASN A 299 6.05 -27.73 20.95
CA ASN A 299 6.99 -26.77 20.46
C ASN A 299 8.11 -26.48 21.49
N ILE A 300 9.35 -26.49 21.01
CA ILE A 300 10.51 -26.07 21.79
C ILE A 300 10.87 -24.66 21.36
N VAL A 301 10.71 -23.70 22.29
CA VAL A 301 10.96 -22.27 22.02
C VAL A 301 12.46 -21.96 21.94
N ASP A 302 13.25 -22.66 22.75
CA ASP A 302 14.72 -22.53 22.75
C ASP A 302 15.34 -23.91 22.91
N GLU A 303 16.06 -24.36 21.87
CA GLU A 303 16.68 -25.69 21.83
C GLU A 303 17.85 -25.83 22.84
N ASN A 304 18.60 -24.74 23.07
CA ASN A 304 19.75 -24.77 23.96
C ASN A 304 19.35 -24.95 25.42
N GLN A 305 18.25 -24.30 25.81
CA GLN A 305 17.71 -24.35 27.18
C GLN A 305 16.56 -25.34 27.32
N LYS A 306 16.13 -25.98 26.23
CA LYS A 306 14.98 -26.92 26.15
C LYS A 306 13.71 -26.34 26.78
N ILE A 307 13.43 -25.05 26.49
CA ILE A 307 12.25 -24.36 27.02
C ILE A 307 11.03 -24.72 26.17
N SER A 308 10.02 -25.27 26.80
CA SER A 308 8.68 -25.48 26.26
C SER A 308 7.63 -24.89 27.19
N VAL A 309 6.49 -24.56 26.64
CA VAL A 309 5.34 -24.04 27.40
C VAL A 309 4.07 -24.76 26.99
N THR A 310 3.05 -24.68 27.85
CA THR A 310 1.71 -25.12 27.53
C THR A 310 0.74 -23.95 27.57
N ILE A 311 -0.46 -24.15 27.06
CA ILE A 311 -1.54 -23.17 27.09
C ILE A 311 -2.81 -23.81 27.65
N SER A 312 -3.52 -23.05 28.45
CA SER A 312 -4.89 -23.35 28.85
C SER A 312 -5.86 -22.64 27.95
N ILE A 313 -6.96 -23.28 27.57
CA ILE A 313 -7.92 -22.78 26.60
C ILE A 313 -9.35 -22.88 27.16
N GLY A 314 -10.06 -21.75 27.07
CA GLY A 314 -11.52 -21.71 27.23
C GLY A 314 -12.19 -21.46 25.88
N LEU A 315 -13.28 -22.15 25.60
CA LEU A 315 -14.01 -22.10 24.34
C LEU A 315 -15.48 -21.84 24.60
N SER A 316 -16.09 -20.96 23.82
CA SER A 316 -17.53 -20.67 23.84
C SER A 316 -18.09 -20.55 22.44
N GLN A 317 -19.40 -20.76 22.30
CA GLN A 317 -20.18 -20.48 21.12
C GLN A 317 -21.25 -19.44 21.43
N LEU A 318 -21.51 -18.53 20.53
CA LEU A 318 -22.59 -17.55 20.63
C LEU A 318 -23.95 -18.28 20.75
N GLN A 319 -24.68 -18.01 21.83
CA GLN A 319 -26.00 -18.55 22.09
C GLN A 319 -27.10 -17.55 21.73
N GLU A 320 -28.34 -18.01 21.63
CA GLU A 320 -29.48 -17.13 21.37
C GLU A 320 -29.73 -16.23 22.60
N GLY A 321 -29.71 -14.93 22.39
CA GLY A 321 -29.87 -13.93 23.44
C GLY A 321 -28.56 -13.37 23.99
N ASP A 322 -27.40 -13.97 23.67
CA ASP A 322 -26.12 -13.44 24.06
C ASP A 322 -25.81 -12.10 23.39
N THR A 323 -25.08 -11.29 24.10
CA THR A 323 -24.39 -10.12 23.52
C THR A 323 -23.02 -10.50 22.99
N ALA A 324 -22.40 -9.62 22.19
CA ALA A 324 -21.02 -9.80 21.75
C ALA A 324 -20.05 -9.97 22.95
N GLU A 325 -20.35 -9.29 24.07
CA GLU A 325 -19.53 -9.33 25.28
C GLU A 325 -19.67 -10.65 26.03
N ASP A 326 -20.87 -11.24 26.05
CA ASP A 326 -21.12 -12.51 26.71
C ASP A 326 -20.32 -13.63 26.04
N LEU A 327 -20.22 -13.65 24.73
CA LEU A 327 -19.44 -14.64 23.99
C LEU A 327 -17.98 -14.77 24.52
N TYR A 328 -17.24 -13.68 24.63
CA TYR A 328 -15.86 -13.79 25.11
C TYR A 328 -15.77 -13.98 26.63
N LYS A 329 -16.73 -13.48 27.41
CA LYS A 329 -16.80 -13.73 28.87
C LYS A 329 -17.05 -15.19 29.17
N HIS A 330 -17.86 -15.88 28.40
CA HIS A 330 -18.09 -17.31 28.52
C HIS A 330 -16.80 -18.11 28.27
N ALA A 331 -16.03 -17.72 27.20
CA ALA A 331 -14.72 -18.30 26.94
C ALA A 331 -13.72 -18.03 28.08
N ASP A 332 -13.75 -16.84 28.69
CA ASP A 332 -12.88 -16.47 29.80
C ASP A 332 -13.21 -17.31 31.06
N LYS A 333 -14.50 -17.52 31.38
CA LYS A 333 -14.92 -18.42 32.48
C LYS A 333 -14.40 -19.84 32.25
N ALA A 334 -14.52 -20.36 31.02
CA ALA A 334 -14.03 -21.69 30.69
C ALA A 334 -12.48 -21.75 30.75
N LEU A 335 -11.76 -20.69 30.40
CA LEU A 335 -10.31 -20.60 30.56
C LEU A 335 -9.90 -20.64 32.03
N TYR A 336 -10.63 -19.93 32.92
CA TYR A 336 -10.41 -19.99 34.35
C TYR A 336 -10.54 -21.40 34.87
N GLU A 337 -11.59 -22.10 34.45
CA GLU A 337 -11.80 -23.51 34.83
C GLU A 337 -10.70 -24.44 34.29
N ALA A 338 -10.20 -24.19 33.06
CA ALA A 338 -9.06 -24.93 32.51
C ALA A 338 -7.81 -24.80 33.38
N LYS A 339 -7.54 -23.57 33.88
CA LYS A 339 -6.42 -23.30 34.79
C LYS A 339 -6.62 -24.02 36.18
N GLU A 340 -7.83 -24.00 36.73
CA GLU A 340 -8.15 -24.63 37.99
C GLU A 340 -8.07 -26.17 37.92
N ARG A 341 -8.52 -26.77 36.84
CA ARG A 341 -8.51 -28.23 36.64
C ARG A 341 -7.10 -28.78 36.28
N GLY A 342 -6.03 -27.99 36.38
CA GLY A 342 -4.64 -28.43 36.24
C GLY A 342 -3.96 -28.03 34.95
N ARG A 343 -4.45 -27.02 34.26
CA ARG A 343 -3.83 -26.38 33.03
C ARG A 343 -3.68 -27.34 31.85
N ASN A 344 -3.02 -26.86 30.78
CA ASN A 344 -2.74 -27.61 29.56
C ASN A 344 -3.94 -28.37 28.99
N ARG A 345 -5.10 -27.72 28.93
CA ARG A 345 -6.36 -28.31 28.48
C ARG A 345 -7.29 -27.32 27.83
N VAL A 346 -8.27 -27.87 27.16
CA VAL A 346 -9.40 -27.14 26.61
C VAL A 346 -10.63 -27.43 27.46
N ILE A 347 -11.34 -26.38 27.83
CA ILE A 347 -12.68 -26.46 28.47
C ILE A 347 -13.65 -25.72 27.57
N VAL A 348 -14.76 -26.36 27.28
CA VAL A 348 -15.90 -25.74 26.58
C VAL A 348 -16.84 -25.18 27.66
N TYR A 349 -17.27 -23.92 27.45
CA TYR A 349 -18.29 -23.35 28.34
C TYR A 349 -19.60 -24.10 28.17
N GLU A 350 -20.13 -24.60 29.26
CA GLU A 350 -21.47 -25.17 29.39
C GLU A 350 -22.26 -24.27 30.34
N GLU A 351 -23.52 -23.97 30.01
CA GLU A 351 -24.42 -23.19 30.87
C GLU A 351 -24.69 -23.91 32.22
#